data_8173524543decf2aa66b26b2b03c23f5
#
_entry.id   8173524543decf2aa66b26b2b03c23f5
#
_cell.length_a   1.000
_cell.length_b   1.000
_cell.length_c   1.000
_cell.angle_alpha   90.00
_cell.angle_beta   90.00
_cell.angle_gamma   90.00
#
_symmetry.space_group_name_H-M   'P 1'
#
loop_
_entity.id
_entity.type
_entity.pdbx_description
1 polymer ?
#
loop_
_entity_poly.entity_id
_entity_poly.type
_entity_poly.pdbx_seq_one_letter_code
_entity_poly.pdbx_strand_id
1 'polypeptide(L)'
;FPQPPFPNQTYSSKCKNVHFVANPAAFEVNGVRVAASTCDILKHLSGFERGGKGKNTEKPQTDRMTRLCSHLVGQKSVYPLFPPHPDANFESHDATVPLGVGMDERVPDLIVLSSDLAAGGWKNALSGNKTMFVNPGKVCRGVNAGTFCKLSFSGGEDFADSARLELHKL
;
A
#
# COMPACT_ATOMS: atom_id res chain seq x y z
N PHE A 1 8.79 -6.63 -11.42
CA PHE A 1 7.53 -6.45 -10.73
C PHE A 1 6.39 -6.76 -11.69
N PRO A 2 5.43 -7.61 -11.39
CA PRO A 2 5.26 -8.32 -10.12
C PRO A 2 6.32 -9.43 -9.87
N GLN A 3 6.43 -9.86 -8.61
CA GLN A 3 7.34 -10.94 -8.21
C GLN A 3 6.55 -12.15 -7.74
N PRO A 4 6.88 -13.38 -8.19
CA PRO A 4 6.24 -14.58 -7.69
C PRO A 4 6.58 -14.83 -6.20
N PRO A 5 5.82 -15.68 -5.51
CA PRO A 5 6.14 -16.05 -4.15
C PRO A 5 7.55 -16.68 -4.07
N PHE A 6 8.27 -16.38 -2.99
CA PHE A 6 9.57 -17.00 -2.76
C PHE A 6 9.41 -18.53 -2.61
N PRO A 7 10.26 -19.36 -3.25
CA PRO A 7 10.13 -20.80 -3.17
C PRO A 7 10.31 -21.31 -1.73
N ASN A 8 9.30 -21.98 -1.22
CA ASN A 8 9.13 -22.30 0.20
C ASN A 8 9.92 -23.55 0.68
N GLN A 9 10.85 -24.08 -0.08
CA GLN A 9 11.47 -25.38 0.25
C GLN A 9 12.28 -25.39 1.56
N THR A 10 12.81 -24.27 2.00
CA THR A 10 13.70 -24.21 3.17
C THR A 10 12.98 -23.96 4.50
N TYR A 11 11.85 -23.28 4.47
CA TYR A 11 11.14 -22.82 5.67
C TYR A 11 9.86 -23.59 5.98
N SER A 12 9.21 -24.19 4.97
CA SER A 12 7.93 -24.92 5.15
C SER A 12 8.07 -26.15 6.05
N SER A 13 9.23 -26.77 6.08
CA SER A 13 9.48 -27.95 6.95
C SER A 13 9.64 -27.58 8.42
N LYS A 14 10.01 -26.32 8.72
CA LYS A 14 10.31 -25.84 10.09
C LYS A 14 9.23 -24.95 10.68
N CYS A 15 8.45 -24.24 9.85
CA CYS A 15 7.48 -23.25 10.29
C CYS A 15 6.15 -23.48 9.59
N LYS A 16 5.23 -24.19 10.24
CA LYS A 16 3.90 -24.53 9.67
C LYS A 16 2.99 -23.33 9.43
N ASN A 17 3.26 -22.20 10.11
CA ASN A 17 2.42 -20.99 10.08
C ASN A 17 3.07 -19.84 9.29
N VAL A 18 4.01 -20.13 8.37
CA VAL A 18 4.64 -19.13 7.51
C VAL A 18 4.14 -19.31 6.10
N HIS A 19 3.57 -18.25 5.53
CA HIS A 19 3.07 -18.22 4.16
C HIS A 19 3.87 -17.22 3.35
N PHE A 20 4.42 -17.68 2.23
CA PHE A 20 5.10 -16.83 1.26
C PHE A 20 4.10 -16.42 0.19
N VAL A 21 4.00 -15.12 -0.04
CA VAL A 21 3.04 -14.54 -0.99
C VAL A 21 3.79 -13.79 -2.10
N ALA A 22 3.11 -13.54 -3.20
CA ALA A 22 3.62 -12.74 -4.32
C ALA A 22 3.84 -11.27 -3.89
N ASN A 23 4.45 -10.48 -4.75
CA ASN A 23 4.56 -9.03 -4.61
C ASN A 23 4.11 -8.37 -5.94
N PRO A 24 2.98 -7.65 -5.98
CA PRO A 24 2.08 -7.37 -4.86
C PRO A 24 1.34 -8.61 -4.35
N ALA A 25 0.92 -8.57 -3.10
CA ALA A 25 0.17 -9.64 -2.46
C ALA A 25 -1.25 -9.16 -2.12
N ALA A 26 -2.20 -10.09 -2.17
CA ALA A 26 -3.53 -9.93 -1.61
C ALA A 26 -3.85 -11.15 -0.75
N PHE A 27 -4.32 -10.92 0.46
CA PHE A 27 -4.67 -11.96 1.43
C PHE A 27 -5.70 -11.43 2.43
N GLU A 28 -6.21 -12.31 3.26
CA GLU A 28 -7.21 -11.97 4.27
C GLU A 28 -6.73 -12.38 5.66
N VAL A 29 -6.98 -11.50 6.63
CA VAL A 29 -6.70 -11.74 8.06
C VAL A 29 -7.95 -11.39 8.86
N ASN A 30 -8.57 -12.38 9.50
CA ASN A 30 -9.77 -12.21 10.33
C ASN A 30 -10.90 -11.42 9.61
N GLY A 31 -11.17 -11.75 8.35
CA GLY A 31 -12.19 -11.08 7.54
C GLY A 31 -11.78 -9.73 6.97
N VAL A 32 -10.56 -9.24 7.26
CA VAL A 32 -10.00 -8.00 6.71
C VAL A 32 -9.15 -8.33 5.49
N ARG A 33 -9.52 -7.75 4.34
CA ARG A 33 -8.79 -7.93 3.08
C ARG A 33 -7.63 -6.96 3.02
N VAL A 34 -6.45 -7.52 2.82
CA VAL A 34 -5.18 -6.80 2.81
C VAL A 34 -4.55 -6.88 1.43
N ALA A 35 -4.15 -5.74 0.89
CA ALA A 35 -3.21 -5.67 -0.23
C ALA A 35 -1.88 -5.10 0.25
N ALA A 36 -0.77 -5.68 -0.18
CA ALA A 36 0.56 -5.23 0.19
C ALA A 36 1.50 -5.17 -1.01
N SER A 37 2.32 -4.13 -1.08
CA SER A 37 3.35 -3.99 -2.11
C SER A 37 4.61 -3.35 -1.54
N THR A 38 5.76 -3.83 -1.99
CA THR A 38 7.06 -3.25 -1.64
C THR A 38 7.54 -2.22 -2.67
N CYS A 39 6.85 -2.09 -3.79
CA CYS A 39 7.16 -1.05 -4.78
C CYS A 39 6.79 0.33 -4.22
N ASP A 40 7.71 1.29 -4.28
CA ASP A 40 7.49 2.65 -3.73
C ASP A 40 6.63 3.50 -4.68
N ILE A 41 5.40 3.05 -4.90
CA ILE A 41 4.44 3.73 -5.78
C ILE A 41 4.10 5.14 -5.29
N LEU A 42 4.04 5.35 -3.96
CA LEU A 42 3.69 6.66 -3.42
C LEU A 42 4.74 7.71 -3.79
N LYS A 43 6.02 7.36 -3.72
CA LYS A 43 7.12 8.23 -4.15
C LYS A 43 7.04 8.49 -5.66
N HIS A 44 6.85 7.45 -6.46
CA HIS A 44 6.74 7.58 -7.92
C HIS A 44 5.55 8.47 -8.30
N LEU A 45 4.35 8.21 -7.79
CA LEU A 45 3.16 9.05 -8.02
C LEU A 45 3.39 10.49 -7.60
N SER A 46 4.08 10.71 -6.49
CA SER A 46 4.30 12.05 -5.96
C SER A 46 5.07 12.96 -6.92
N GLY A 47 5.91 12.38 -7.77
CA GLY A 47 6.64 13.10 -8.84
C GLY A 47 5.73 13.52 -10.00
N PHE A 48 4.62 12.84 -10.21
CA PHE A 48 3.68 13.12 -11.30
C PHE A 48 2.44 13.90 -10.85
N GLU A 49 2.22 14.03 -9.54
CA GLU A 49 1.10 14.84 -9.02
C GLU A 49 1.30 16.30 -9.41
N ARG A 50 0.51 16.78 -10.37
CA ARG A 50 0.46 18.19 -10.73
C ARG A 50 -0.58 18.88 -9.85
N GLY A 51 -0.13 19.61 -8.85
CA GLY A 51 -0.98 20.55 -8.11
C GLY A 51 -1.41 21.65 -9.10
N GLY A 52 -2.67 21.65 -9.50
CA GLY A 52 -3.23 22.75 -10.28
C GLY A 52 -3.12 24.03 -9.48
N LYS A 53 -2.17 24.89 -9.81
CA LYS A 53 -2.20 26.32 -9.42
C LYS A 53 -3.26 27.04 -10.26
N GLY A 54 -4.50 26.61 -10.14
CA GLY A 54 -5.63 27.43 -10.59
C GLY A 54 -5.69 28.66 -9.72
N LYS A 55 -5.78 29.84 -10.33
CA LYS A 55 -5.84 31.14 -9.63
C LYS A 55 -7.01 31.27 -8.64
N ASN A 56 -7.89 30.28 -8.53
CA ASN A 56 -9.11 30.28 -7.72
C ASN A 56 -9.37 28.95 -6.97
N THR A 57 -8.36 28.11 -6.76
CA THR A 57 -8.60 26.88 -6.00
C THR A 57 -8.34 27.13 -4.52
N GLU A 58 -9.40 27.01 -3.75
CA GLU A 58 -9.35 26.76 -2.31
C GLU A 58 -8.29 25.68 -2.04
N LYS A 59 -7.56 25.81 -0.92
CA LYS A 59 -6.56 24.81 -0.51
C LYS A 59 -7.20 23.42 -0.59
N PRO A 60 -6.54 22.42 -1.20
CA PRO A 60 -7.11 21.08 -1.25
C PRO A 60 -7.46 20.64 0.18
N GLN A 61 -8.71 20.27 0.41
CA GLN A 61 -9.23 19.89 1.74
C GLN A 61 -8.56 18.63 2.31
N THR A 62 -7.82 17.89 1.49
CA THR A 62 -7.16 16.65 1.86
C THR A 62 -5.64 16.79 1.82
N ASP A 63 -4.95 16.13 2.76
CA ASP A 63 -3.50 16.07 2.75
C ASP A 63 -2.96 15.32 1.49
N ARG A 64 -1.68 15.53 1.20
CA ARG A 64 -1.04 14.98 0.00
C ARG A 64 -1.10 13.45 -0.04
N MET A 65 -0.86 12.80 1.10
CA MET A 65 -0.82 11.33 1.15
C MET A 65 -2.20 10.74 0.89
N THR A 66 -3.24 11.32 1.46
CA THR A 66 -4.63 10.93 1.18
C THR A 66 -4.97 11.06 -0.30
N ARG A 67 -4.52 12.12 -0.98
CA ARG A 67 -4.73 12.25 -2.44
C ARG A 67 -3.99 11.19 -3.23
N LEU A 68 -2.70 10.93 -2.93
CA LEU A 68 -1.93 9.88 -3.59
C LEU A 68 -2.59 8.50 -3.43
N CYS A 69 -3.01 8.18 -2.21
CA CYS A 69 -3.73 6.94 -1.92
C CYS A 69 -5.05 6.84 -2.69
N SER A 70 -5.77 7.96 -2.84
CA SER A 70 -7.03 7.98 -3.59
C SER A 70 -6.86 7.69 -5.08
N HIS A 71 -5.72 8.04 -5.67
CA HIS A 71 -5.42 7.65 -7.05
C HIS A 71 -5.32 6.14 -7.23
N LEU A 72 -4.75 5.42 -6.26
CA LEU A 72 -4.64 3.96 -6.31
C LEU A 72 -6.03 3.30 -6.29
N VAL A 73 -6.90 3.75 -5.37
CA VAL A 73 -8.26 3.23 -5.26
C VAL A 73 -9.08 3.58 -6.51
N GLY A 74 -9.01 4.84 -6.96
CA GLY A 74 -9.78 5.30 -8.12
C GLY A 74 -9.40 4.57 -9.40
N GLN A 75 -8.14 4.18 -9.55
CA GLN A 75 -7.65 3.44 -10.72
C GLN A 75 -7.63 1.92 -10.50
N LYS A 76 -8.07 1.43 -9.32
CA LYS A 76 -8.09 0.01 -8.94
C LYS A 76 -6.74 -0.68 -9.24
N SER A 77 -5.64 -0.01 -8.97
CA SER A 77 -4.30 -0.50 -9.30
C SER A 77 -3.31 -0.16 -8.20
N VAL A 78 -2.46 -1.13 -7.84
CA VAL A 78 -1.32 -0.89 -6.92
C VAL A 78 -0.17 -0.14 -7.62
N TYR A 79 -0.21 -0.05 -8.94
CA TYR A 79 0.77 0.73 -9.71
C TYR A 79 0.12 1.33 -10.96
N PRO A 80 -0.52 2.50 -10.87
CA PRO A 80 -1.29 3.10 -11.96
C PRO A 80 -0.47 3.98 -12.91
N LEU A 81 0.86 4.00 -12.81
CA LEU A 81 1.69 4.82 -13.69
C LEU A 81 2.03 4.12 -14.99
N PHE A 82 1.76 4.79 -16.11
CA PHE A 82 2.22 4.38 -17.44
C PHE A 82 2.75 5.60 -18.21
N PRO A 83 3.96 5.58 -18.80
CA PRO A 83 4.98 4.53 -18.59
C PRO A 83 5.43 4.45 -17.13
N PRO A 84 5.97 3.29 -16.69
CA PRO A 84 6.43 3.15 -15.33
C PRO A 84 7.62 4.08 -15.04
N HIS A 85 7.80 4.42 -13.75
CA HIS A 85 8.95 5.22 -13.32
C HIS A 85 10.26 4.48 -13.62
N PRO A 86 11.34 5.17 -14.04
CA PRO A 86 12.61 4.52 -14.39
C PRO A 86 13.20 3.67 -13.25
N ASP A 87 12.97 4.04 -11.99
CA ASP A 87 13.43 3.27 -10.83
C ASP A 87 12.57 2.01 -10.55
N ALA A 88 11.45 1.87 -11.25
CA ALA A 88 10.59 0.70 -11.14
C ALA A 88 11.08 -0.37 -12.12
N ASN A 89 11.68 -1.43 -11.61
CA ASN A 89 12.10 -2.56 -12.44
C ASN A 89 10.88 -3.44 -12.76
N PHE A 90 10.30 -3.25 -13.95
CA PHE A 90 9.24 -4.10 -14.49
C PHE A 90 9.84 -5.06 -15.51
N GLU A 91 9.75 -6.35 -15.23
CA GLU A 91 10.22 -7.38 -16.17
C GLU A 91 9.21 -7.68 -17.28
N SER A 92 7.98 -7.21 -17.16
CA SER A 92 6.93 -7.38 -18.16
C SER A 92 6.25 -6.07 -18.53
N HIS A 93 5.73 -5.99 -19.76
CA HIS A 93 5.01 -4.82 -20.30
C HIS A 93 3.63 -4.60 -19.63
N ASP A 94 3.16 -5.50 -18.78
CA ASP A 94 1.90 -5.35 -18.05
C ASP A 94 2.09 -4.44 -16.82
N ALA A 95 2.20 -3.15 -17.09
CA ALA A 95 2.40 -2.13 -16.04
C ALA A 95 1.17 -1.90 -15.15
N THR A 96 0.02 -2.51 -15.44
CA THR A 96 -1.21 -2.35 -14.67
C THR A 96 -1.46 -3.58 -13.81
N VAL A 97 -1.00 -3.55 -12.58
CA VAL A 97 -1.32 -4.60 -11.60
C VAL A 97 -2.59 -4.19 -10.86
N PRO A 98 -3.70 -4.93 -10.96
CA PRO A 98 -4.92 -4.63 -10.22
C PRO A 98 -4.68 -4.59 -8.72
N LEU A 99 -5.36 -3.68 -8.02
CA LEU A 99 -5.26 -3.54 -6.57
C LEU A 99 -5.76 -4.80 -5.83
N GLY A 100 -6.70 -5.49 -6.44
CA GLY A 100 -7.32 -6.70 -5.91
C GLY A 100 -6.79 -8.00 -6.51
N VAL A 101 -5.50 -8.11 -6.80
CA VAL A 101 -4.93 -9.35 -7.34
C VAL A 101 -5.34 -10.56 -6.49
N GLY A 102 -6.09 -11.49 -7.10
CA GLY A 102 -6.59 -12.69 -6.42
C GLY A 102 -7.77 -12.46 -5.47
N MET A 103 -8.33 -11.24 -5.41
CA MET A 103 -9.55 -10.91 -4.68
C MET A 103 -10.65 -10.51 -5.67
N ASP A 104 -11.93 -10.62 -5.24
CA ASP A 104 -13.07 -10.07 -5.95
C ASP A 104 -12.81 -8.61 -6.35
N GLU A 105 -13.61 -8.04 -7.25
CA GLU A 105 -13.49 -6.64 -7.71
C GLU A 105 -13.58 -5.58 -6.60
N ARG A 106 -13.73 -5.99 -5.35
CA ARG A 106 -13.85 -5.11 -4.20
C ARG A 106 -12.49 -4.55 -3.78
N VAL A 107 -12.48 -3.26 -3.46
CA VAL A 107 -11.29 -2.57 -2.92
C VAL A 107 -10.89 -3.20 -1.58
N PRO A 108 -9.60 -3.45 -1.32
CA PRO A 108 -9.12 -3.94 -0.03
C PRO A 108 -9.47 -3.01 1.13
N ASP A 109 -9.67 -3.58 2.32
CA ASP A 109 -9.94 -2.83 3.55
C ASP A 109 -8.66 -2.16 4.06
N LEU A 110 -7.51 -2.83 3.87
CA LEU A 110 -6.18 -2.36 4.23
C LEU A 110 -5.22 -2.45 3.05
N ILE A 111 -4.49 -1.38 2.79
CA ILE A 111 -3.43 -1.34 1.78
C ILE A 111 -2.12 -0.93 2.45
N VAL A 112 -1.14 -1.84 2.42
CA VAL A 112 0.19 -1.63 2.99
C VAL A 112 1.20 -1.36 1.88
N LEU A 113 1.77 -0.16 1.88
CA LEU A 113 2.72 0.29 0.86
C LEU A 113 4.00 0.78 1.54
N SER A 114 5.11 0.11 1.30
CA SER A 114 6.42 0.58 1.77
C SER A 114 6.87 1.76 0.92
N SER A 115 7.18 2.90 1.55
CA SER A 115 7.60 4.11 0.85
C SER A 115 8.67 4.88 1.62
N ASP A 116 9.53 5.58 0.88
CA ASP A 116 10.49 6.58 1.42
C ASP A 116 9.79 7.85 1.93
N LEU A 117 8.52 8.06 1.56
CA LEU A 117 7.72 9.16 2.08
C LEU A 117 7.41 8.99 3.56
N ALA A 118 6.70 9.95 4.14
CA ALA A 118 6.34 9.93 5.56
C ALA A 118 5.64 8.62 5.95
N ALA A 119 6.16 7.94 6.97
CA ALA A 119 5.51 6.77 7.54
C ALA A 119 4.24 7.19 8.30
N GLY A 120 3.18 6.37 8.25
CA GLY A 120 1.91 6.67 8.90
C GLY A 120 0.74 5.90 8.32
N GLY A 121 -0.46 6.29 8.73
CA GLY A 121 -1.71 5.73 8.22
C GLY A 121 -2.68 6.82 7.78
N TRP A 122 -3.42 6.54 6.71
CA TRP A 122 -4.39 7.46 6.12
C TRP A 122 -5.68 6.71 5.79
N LYS A 123 -6.80 7.31 6.11
CA LYS A 123 -8.12 6.79 5.74
C LYS A 123 -8.55 7.42 4.42
N ASN A 124 -9.07 6.61 3.51
CA ASN A 124 -9.61 7.13 2.25
C ASN A 124 -10.99 7.75 2.48
N ALA A 125 -11.04 9.07 2.42
CA ALA A 125 -12.28 9.83 2.59
C ALA A 125 -13.00 10.13 1.26
N LEU A 126 -12.38 9.86 0.09
CA LEU A 126 -12.82 10.43 -1.19
C LEU A 126 -13.85 9.62 -1.96
N SER A 127 -14.16 8.39 -1.58
CA SER A 127 -15.04 7.53 -2.40
C SER A 127 -16.04 6.69 -1.62
N GLY A 128 -16.32 7.05 -0.38
CA GLY A 128 -17.20 6.24 0.47
C GLY A 128 -16.60 4.88 0.87
N ASN A 129 -15.43 4.54 0.37
CA ASN A 129 -14.72 3.32 0.74
C ASN A 129 -13.95 3.54 2.04
N LYS A 130 -14.16 2.67 3.00
CA LYS A 130 -13.47 2.68 4.29
C LYS A 130 -12.08 2.03 4.22
N THR A 131 -11.33 2.25 3.15
CA THR A 131 -9.99 1.69 2.99
C THR A 131 -8.98 2.47 3.84
N MET A 132 -8.16 1.75 4.59
CA MET A 132 -7.02 2.31 5.31
C MET A 132 -5.72 2.05 4.55
N PHE A 133 -4.89 3.08 4.41
CA PHE A 133 -3.53 2.98 3.87
C PHE A 133 -2.52 3.06 4.99
N VAL A 134 -1.48 2.23 4.90
CA VAL A 134 -0.38 2.23 5.87
C VAL A 134 0.94 2.23 5.13
N ASN A 135 1.78 3.21 5.44
CA ASN A 135 3.20 3.18 5.12
C ASN A 135 3.99 2.89 6.41
N PRO A 136 4.53 1.68 6.59
CA PRO A 136 5.33 1.36 7.77
C PRO A 136 6.71 2.05 7.76
N GLY A 137 7.08 2.67 6.64
CA GLY A 137 8.43 3.13 6.39
C GLY A 137 9.39 1.97 6.08
N LYS A 138 10.66 2.16 6.33
CA LYS A 138 11.71 1.15 6.14
C LYS A 138 12.30 0.74 7.49
N VAL A 139 12.52 -0.55 7.69
CA VAL A 139 13.13 -1.11 8.91
C VAL A 139 14.54 -0.60 9.12
N CYS A 140 15.27 -0.33 8.03
CA CYS A 140 16.59 0.30 8.07
C CYS A 140 16.70 1.37 6.98
N ARG A 141 17.53 2.40 7.25
CA ARG A 141 17.87 3.45 6.31
C ARG A 141 19.39 3.54 6.25
N GLY A 142 19.98 2.78 5.31
CA GLY A 142 21.42 2.57 5.29
C GLY A 142 21.88 1.86 6.55
N VAL A 143 22.78 2.48 7.34
CA VAL A 143 23.27 1.97 8.61
C VAL A 143 22.40 2.36 9.83
N ASN A 144 21.39 3.19 9.63
CA ASN A 144 20.54 3.69 10.70
C ASN A 144 19.28 2.83 10.85
N ALA A 145 18.83 2.73 12.09
CA ALA A 145 17.53 2.13 12.41
C ALA A 145 16.38 2.92 11.75
N GLY A 146 15.37 2.21 11.34
CA GLY A 146 14.21 2.79 10.67
C GLY A 146 12.96 2.77 11.53
N THR A 147 11.85 2.37 10.93
CA THR A 147 10.54 2.36 11.56
C THR A 147 9.79 1.08 11.24
N PHE A 148 8.84 0.74 12.12
CA PHE A 148 7.82 -0.26 11.85
C PHE A 148 6.48 0.20 12.40
N CYS A 149 5.41 -0.39 11.90
CA CYS A 149 4.06 -0.13 12.37
C CYS A 149 3.49 -1.34 13.10
N LYS A 150 2.79 -1.09 14.21
CA LYS A 150 1.88 -2.04 14.83
C LYS A 150 0.46 -1.61 14.52
N LEU A 151 -0.30 -2.50 13.90
CA LEU A 151 -1.70 -2.29 13.58
C LEU A 151 -2.54 -3.24 14.43
N SER A 152 -3.48 -2.67 15.19
CA SER A 152 -4.45 -3.40 15.99
C SER A 152 -5.85 -3.09 15.48
N PHE A 153 -6.69 -4.10 15.29
CA PHE A 153 -8.05 -3.93 14.80
C PHE A 153 -8.98 -5.03 15.31
N SER A 154 -10.27 -4.73 15.36
CA SER A 154 -11.33 -5.71 15.54
C SER A 154 -11.79 -6.18 14.17
N GLY A 155 -11.97 -7.48 13.97
CA GLY A 155 -12.53 -8.02 12.73
C GLY A 155 -13.99 -7.56 12.53
N GLY A 156 -14.44 -7.51 11.27
CA GLY A 156 -15.80 -7.17 10.90
C GLY A 156 -15.91 -5.93 10.02
N GLU A 157 -17.16 -5.47 9.80
CA GLU A 157 -17.49 -4.42 8.84
C GLU A 157 -16.89 -3.03 9.17
N ASP A 158 -16.50 -2.79 10.42
CA ASP A 158 -15.97 -1.51 10.90
C ASP A 158 -14.45 -1.49 11.08
N PHE A 159 -13.72 -2.23 10.23
CA PHE A 159 -12.26 -2.28 10.28
C PHE A 159 -11.61 -0.88 10.38
N ALA A 160 -11.94 0.03 9.45
CA ALA A 160 -11.31 1.35 9.39
C ALA A 160 -11.58 2.21 10.65
N ASP A 161 -12.70 1.98 11.32
CA ASP A 161 -13.06 2.73 12.52
C ASP A 161 -12.43 2.12 13.78
N SER A 162 -12.24 0.79 13.81
CA SER A 162 -11.59 0.07 14.90
C SER A 162 -10.06 0.06 14.82
N ALA A 163 -9.50 0.31 13.63
CA ALA A 163 -8.06 0.21 13.39
C ALA A 163 -7.28 1.30 14.13
N ARG A 164 -6.27 0.86 14.90
CA ARG A 164 -5.30 1.71 15.61
C ARG A 164 -3.90 1.42 15.10
N LEU A 165 -3.22 2.46 14.65
CA LEU A 165 -1.86 2.40 14.15
C LEU A 165 -0.91 3.03 15.15
N GLU A 166 0.12 2.29 15.53
CA GLU A 166 1.24 2.77 16.33
C GLU A 166 2.51 2.72 15.45
N LEU A 167 3.18 3.86 15.33
CA LEU A 167 4.45 3.95 14.60
C LEU A 167 5.59 3.94 15.60
N HIS A 168 6.51 2.98 15.44
CA HIS A 168 7.67 2.81 16.31
C HIS A 168 8.96 3.07 15.54
N LYS A 169 9.93 3.68 16.21
CA LYS A 169 11.33 3.74 15.76
C LYS A 169 12.09 2.58 16.38
N LEU A 170 12.98 2.00 15.59
CA LEU A 170 13.92 0.95 16.03
C LEU A 170 15.13 1.58 16.70
#